data_92df9a3b183d666ea390012ffeb013d7
#
_entry.id   92df9a3b183d666ea390012ffeb013d7
#
_cell.length_a   1.000
_cell.length_b   1.000
_cell.length_c   1.000
_cell.angle_alpha   90.00
_cell.angle_beta   90.00
_cell.angle_gamma   90.00
#
_symmetry.space_group_name_H-M   'P 1'
#
loop_
_entity.id
_entity.type
_entity.pdbx_description
1 polymer ?
#
loop_
_entity_poly.entity_id
_entity_poly.type
_entity_poly.pdbx_seq_one_letter_code
_entity_poly.pdbx_strand_id
1 'polypeptide(L)'
;MNSISETSPEPIYRWVIVSASALMLALSMGMIVNGTSVFFIPLFDEFGWQRGEVSLINTSGLVGLAIGGIFMGRIADKTPIHWVVLFGATVIGLCMLGASQADALWQFYLLFFIAGFLGAAAIFAPLIANVGRWFKTGAGLALGIATAGQALGQGGMPYVLALLI
;
A
#
# COMPACT_ATOMS: atom_id res chain seq x y z
N MET A 1 46.61 -16.10 -5.19
CA MET A 1 45.93 -16.66 -4.00
C MET A 1 44.51 -16.15 -4.04
N ASN A 2 43.58 -16.99 -4.56
CA ASN A 2 42.14 -16.66 -4.66
C ASN A 2 41.53 -16.86 -3.28
N SER A 3 41.18 -15.78 -2.60
CA SER A 3 40.23 -15.83 -1.50
C SER A 3 38.84 -16.03 -2.12
N ILE A 4 38.41 -17.28 -2.19
CA ILE A 4 36.99 -17.60 -2.37
C ILE A 4 36.32 -17.03 -1.14
N SER A 5 35.65 -15.90 -1.29
CA SER A 5 34.76 -15.38 -0.25
C SER A 5 33.66 -16.42 -0.05
N GLU A 6 33.76 -17.16 1.05
CA GLU A 6 32.70 -18.02 1.52
C GLU A 6 31.43 -17.14 1.69
N THR A 7 30.55 -17.21 0.70
CA THR A 7 29.21 -16.65 0.81
C THR A 7 28.50 -17.52 1.83
N SER A 8 28.47 -17.06 3.09
CA SER A 8 27.57 -17.65 4.08
C SER A 8 26.17 -17.77 3.48
N PRO A 9 25.52 -18.94 3.57
CA PRO A 9 24.20 -19.13 2.97
C PRO A 9 23.26 -18.05 3.54
N GLU A 10 22.70 -17.25 2.63
CA GLU A 10 21.76 -16.21 3.02
C GLU A 10 20.55 -16.86 3.71
N PRO A 11 20.11 -16.38 4.89
CA PRO A 11 19.11 -17.07 5.70
C PRO A 11 17.78 -17.21 4.94
N ILE A 12 17.18 -18.38 5.00
CA ILE A 12 15.85 -18.68 4.40
C ILE A 12 14.79 -17.67 4.87
N TYR A 13 14.98 -17.10 6.06
CA TYR A 13 14.11 -16.08 6.66
C TYR A 13 13.87 -14.86 5.75
N ARG A 14 14.77 -14.54 4.85
CA ARG A 14 14.58 -13.46 3.86
C ARG A 14 13.34 -13.66 2.98
N TRP A 15 13.01 -14.92 2.65
CA TRP A 15 11.81 -15.23 1.85
C TRP A 15 10.51 -15.04 2.65
N VAL A 16 10.56 -15.24 3.96
CA VAL A 16 9.44 -14.91 4.86
C VAL A 16 9.18 -13.41 4.83
N ILE A 17 10.24 -12.60 4.84
CA ILE A 17 10.13 -11.13 4.73
C ILE A 17 9.51 -10.72 3.39
N VAL A 18 9.94 -11.34 2.28
CA VAL A 18 9.37 -11.07 0.95
C VAL A 18 7.87 -11.43 0.92
N SER A 19 7.51 -12.60 1.41
CA SER A 19 6.11 -13.06 1.44
C SER A 19 5.23 -12.17 2.32
N ALA A 20 5.70 -11.79 3.50
CA ALA A 20 5.00 -10.87 4.39
C ALA A 20 4.85 -9.48 3.74
N SER A 21 5.90 -8.97 3.11
CA SER A 21 5.87 -7.69 2.40
C SER A 21 4.91 -7.74 1.20
N ALA A 22 4.91 -8.82 0.43
CA ALA A 22 4.00 -9.03 -0.68
C ALA A 22 2.54 -9.02 -0.21
N LEU A 23 2.23 -9.71 0.91
CA LEU A 23 0.89 -9.73 1.49
C LEU A 23 0.45 -8.34 1.99
N MET A 24 1.32 -7.64 2.70
CA MET A 24 1.03 -6.29 3.20
C MET A 24 0.81 -5.30 2.05
N LEU A 25 1.62 -5.38 1.00
CA LEU A 25 1.45 -4.57 -0.21
C LEU A 25 0.16 -4.93 -0.96
N ALA A 26 -0.19 -6.21 -1.03
CA ALA A 26 -1.43 -6.67 -1.63
C ALA A 26 -2.65 -6.07 -0.92
N LEU A 27 -2.68 -6.16 0.41
CA LEU A 27 -3.79 -5.64 1.21
C LEU A 27 -3.88 -4.11 1.13
N SER A 28 -2.79 -3.39 1.40
CA SER A 28 -2.80 -1.93 1.44
C SER A 28 -3.10 -1.30 0.09
N MET A 29 -2.43 -1.75 -0.97
CA MET A 29 -2.62 -1.20 -2.31
C MET A 29 -3.91 -1.69 -2.96
N GLY A 30 -4.33 -2.93 -2.68
CA GLY A 30 -5.61 -3.46 -3.15
C GLY A 30 -6.78 -2.65 -2.60
N MET A 31 -6.76 -2.29 -1.33
CA MET A 31 -7.83 -1.48 -0.71
C MET A 31 -7.84 -0.04 -1.23
N ILE A 32 -6.68 0.62 -1.33
CA ILE A 32 -6.61 2.04 -1.68
C ILE A 32 -6.79 2.27 -3.17
N VAL A 33 -6.17 1.45 -4.03
CA VAL A 33 -6.14 1.73 -5.47
C VAL A 33 -7.40 1.22 -6.17
N ASN A 34 -7.79 -0.02 -5.95
CA ASN A 34 -8.90 -0.65 -6.66
C ASN A 34 -10.08 -1.04 -5.76
N GLY A 35 -9.89 -1.11 -4.44
CA GLY A 35 -10.98 -1.42 -3.52
C GLY A 35 -12.14 -0.43 -3.61
N THR A 36 -11.83 0.84 -3.84
CA THR A 36 -12.82 1.91 -4.05
C THR A 36 -13.71 1.71 -5.27
N SER A 37 -13.26 0.98 -6.29
CA SER A 37 -14.05 0.76 -7.51
C SER A 37 -15.37 0.00 -7.24
N VAL A 38 -15.40 -0.83 -6.21
CA VAL A 38 -16.59 -1.59 -5.81
C VAL A 38 -17.66 -0.66 -5.21
N PHE A 39 -17.24 0.40 -4.56
CA PHE A 39 -18.13 1.39 -3.96
C PHE A 39 -18.62 2.45 -4.95
N PHE A 40 -18.13 2.46 -6.19
CA PHE A 40 -18.56 3.45 -7.17
C PHE A 40 -20.05 3.39 -7.45
N ILE A 41 -20.61 2.19 -7.65
CA ILE A 41 -22.04 2.03 -7.96
C ILE A 41 -22.90 2.50 -6.78
N PRO A 42 -22.69 2.03 -5.53
CA PRO A 42 -23.43 2.54 -4.39
C PRO A 42 -23.32 4.06 -4.19
N LEU A 43 -22.14 4.63 -4.38
CA LEU A 43 -21.93 6.08 -4.24
C LEU A 43 -22.66 6.89 -5.32
N PHE A 44 -22.78 6.38 -6.55
CA PHE A 44 -23.58 7.02 -7.58
C PHE A 44 -25.07 7.00 -7.25
N ASP A 45 -25.55 5.86 -6.77
CA ASP A 45 -26.98 5.67 -6.49
C ASP A 45 -27.42 6.46 -5.25
N GLU A 46 -26.54 6.57 -4.24
CA GLU A 46 -26.87 7.24 -2.97
C GLU A 46 -26.66 8.77 -3.03
N PHE A 47 -25.57 9.23 -3.63
CA PHE A 47 -25.20 10.66 -3.62
C PHE A 47 -25.41 11.36 -4.96
N GLY A 48 -25.71 10.64 -6.04
CA GLY A 48 -25.91 11.21 -7.37
C GLY A 48 -24.68 11.86 -7.99
N TRP A 49 -23.45 11.52 -7.50
CA TRP A 49 -22.21 12.11 -7.98
C TRP A 49 -21.85 11.62 -9.39
N GLN A 50 -21.11 12.44 -10.15
CA GLN A 50 -20.66 12.06 -11.48
C GLN A 50 -19.47 11.09 -11.40
N ARG A 51 -19.32 10.24 -12.44
CA ARG A 51 -18.20 9.27 -12.53
C ARG A 51 -16.84 9.94 -12.43
N GLY A 52 -16.69 11.14 -12.98
CA GLY A 52 -15.46 11.92 -12.90
C GLY A 52 -15.11 12.32 -11.47
N GLU A 53 -16.10 12.75 -10.69
CA GLU A 53 -15.93 13.17 -9.30
C GLU A 53 -15.50 12.01 -8.41
N VAL A 54 -16.12 10.84 -8.58
CA VAL A 54 -15.75 9.64 -7.80
C VAL A 54 -14.37 9.11 -8.21
N SER A 55 -13.98 9.18 -9.48
CA SER A 55 -12.63 8.78 -9.90
C SER A 55 -11.52 9.70 -9.36
N LEU A 56 -11.83 10.96 -9.08
CA LEU A 56 -10.91 11.89 -8.42
C LEU A 56 -10.62 11.51 -6.97
N ILE A 57 -11.48 10.73 -6.29
CA ILE A 57 -11.20 10.17 -4.96
C ILE A 57 -9.96 9.28 -5.03
N ASN A 58 -9.91 8.38 -6.00
CA ASN A 58 -8.75 7.52 -6.22
C ASN A 58 -7.50 8.33 -6.59
N THR A 59 -7.66 9.31 -7.47
CA THR A 59 -6.57 10.20 -7.88
C THR A 59 -5.97 10.96 -6.69
N SER A 60 -6.80 11.45 -5.77
CA SER A 60 -6.33 12.14 -4.55
C SER A 60 -5.46 11.22 -3.69
N GLY A 61 -5.86 9.95 -3.53
CA GLY A 61 -5.06 8.94 -2.83
C GLY A 61 -3.70 8.67 -3.50
N LEU A 62 -3.68 8.56 -4.83
CA LEU A 62 -2.43 8.35 -5.59
C LEU A 62 -1.50 9.57 -5.52
N VAL A 63 -2.04 10.79 -5.59
CA VAL A 63 -1.26 12.02 -5.39
C VAL A 63 -0.70 12.07 -3.96
N GLY A 64 -1.52 11.73 -2.96
CA GLY A 64 -1.07 11.59 -1.58
C GLY A 64 0.07 10.58 -1.46
N LEU A 65 -0.06 9.39 -2.04
CA LEU A 65 0.98 8.36 -2.06
C LEU A 65 2.29 8.86 -2.69
N ALA A 66 2.21 9.54 -3.83
CA ALA A 66 3.38 10.03 -4.54
C ALA A 66 4.17 11.06 -3.70
N ILE A 67 3.47 12.02 -3.13
CA ILE A 67 4.09 13.06 -2.28
C ILE A 67 4.54 12.44 -0.96
N GLY A 68 3.69 11.64 -0.32
CA GLY A 68 3.95 10.98 0.97
C GLY A 68 5.15 10.03 0.91
N GLY A 69 5.38 9.35 -0.23
CA GLY A 69 6.51 8.46 -0.43
C GLY A 69 7.87 9.13 -0.18
N ILE A 70 8.01 10.40 -0.56
CA ILE A 70 9.25 11.18 -0.34
C ILE A 70 9.48 11.42 1.16
N PHE A 71 8.42 11.76 1.91
CA PHE A 71 8.51 12.04 3.34
C PHE A 71 8.65 10.75 4.16
N MET A 72 7.79 9.76 3.87
CA MET A 72 7.80 8.50 4.61
C MET A 72 9.05 7.66 4.35
N GLY A 73 9.63 7.74 3.16
CA GLY A 73 10.94 7.15 2.89
C GLY A 73 12.02 7.68 3.83
N ARG A 74 12.10 9.00 4.03
CA ARG A 74 13.07 9.62 4.96
C ARG A 74 12.82 9.26 6.42
N ILE A 75 11.57 9.12 6.83
CA ILE A 75 11.19 8.71 8.19
C ILE A 75 11.57 7.25 8.41
N ALA A 76 11.32 6.38 7.43
CA ALA A 76 11.64 4.96 7.48
C ALA A 76 13.14 4.68 7.57
N ASP A 77 13.99 5.58 7.06
CA ASP A 77 15.44 5.46 7.20
C ASP A 77 15.93 5.68 8.63
N LYS A 78 15.15 6.37 9.47
CA LYS A 78 15.50 6.74 10.85
C LYS A 78 14.72 5.99 11.92
N THR A 79 13.65 5.30 11.52
CA THR A 79 12.70 4.67 12.45
C THR A 79 12.60 3.17 12.14
N PRO A 80 12.46 2.31 13.17
CA PRO A 80 12.23 0.88 12.94
C PRO A 80 10.99 0.66 12.05
N ILE A 81 11.15 -0.15 11.01
CA ILE A 81 10.15 -0.34 9.95
C ILE A 81 8.77 -0.76 10.49
N HIS A 82 8.75 -1.59 11.53
CA HIS A 82 7.49 -2.08 12.11
C HIS A 82 6.61 -0.95 12.66
N TRP A 83 7.20 0.11 13.23
CA TRP A 83 6.45 1.27 13.71
C TRP A 83 5.89 2.09 12.57
N VAL A 84 6.65 2.26 11.49
CA VAL A 84 6.21 3.01 10.32
C VAL A 84 5.05 2.30 9.62
N VAL A 85 5.15 0.98 9.46
CA VAL A 85 4.10 0.16 8.85
C VAL A 85 2.85 0.12 9.74
N LEU A 86 3.01 -0.04 11.06
CA LEU A 86 1.88 -0.02 12.00
C LEU A 86 1.16 1.32 11.98
N PHE A 87 1.91 2.42 11.97
CA PHE A 87 1.34 3.76 11.83
C PHE A 87 0.55 3.90 10.52
N GLY A 88 1.14 3.48 9.39
CA GLY A 88 0.47 3.50 8.09
C GLY A 88 -0.83 2.71 8.07
N ALA A 89 -0.81 1.48 8.62
CA ALA A 89 -2.00 0.63 8.70
C ALA A 89 -3.10 1.27 9.58
N THR A 90 -2.72 1.85 10.71
CA THR A 90 -3.66 2.56 11.60
C THR A 90 -4.29 3.76 10.91
N VAL A 91 -3.50 4.56 10.19
CA VAL A 91 -4.02 5.71 9.44
C VAL A 91 -5.01 5.27 8.36
N ILE A 92 -4.69 4.21 7.59
CA ILE A 92 -5.62 3.68 6.59
C ILE A 92 -6.93 3.24 7.25
N GLY A 93 -6.86 2.49 8.35
CA GLY A 93 -8.05 2.05 9.09
C GLY A 93 -8.91 3.21 9.57
N LEU A 94 -8.31 4.24 10.16
CA LEU A 94 -9.02 5.44 10.61
C LEU A 94 -9.65 6.22 9.44
N CYS A 95 -8.94 6.35 8.32
CA CYS A 95 -9.48 6.99 7.13
C CYS A 95 -10.67 6.21 6.54
N MET A 96 -10.63 4.89 6.55
CA MET A 96 -11.75 4.05 6.10
C MET A 96 -12.96 4.18 7.04
N LEU A 97 -12.73 4.20 8.35
CA LEU A 97 -13.80 4.48 9.33
C LEU A 97 -14.37 5.89 9.17
N GLY A 98 -13.53 6.88 8.89
CA GLY A 98 -13.98 8.25 8.58
C GLY A 98 -14.79 8.30 7.29
N ALA A 99 -14.38 7.58 6.26
CA ALA A 99 -15.08 7.53 4.98
C ALA A 99 -16.47 6.88 5.10
N SER A 100 -16.66 5.94 6.04
CA SER A 100 -17.97 5.33 6.30
C SER A 100 -19.00 6.30 6.92
N GLN A 101 -18.57 7.46 7.40
CA GLN A 101 -19.42 8.49 8.00
C GLN A 101 -19.38 9.80 7.19
N ALA A 102 -18.79 9.77 6.01
CA ALA A 102 -18.65 10.95 5.17
C ALA A 102 -19.87 11.11 4.26
N ASP A 103 -20.47 12.30 4.28
CA ASP A 103 -21.67 12.64 3.49
C ASP A 103 -21.32 13.58 2.32
N ALA A 104 -20.12 14.11 2.27
CA ALA A 104 -19.70 15.10 1.28
C ALA A 104 -18.45 14.65 0.50
N LEU A 105 -18.44 14.90 -0.81
CA LEU A 105 -17.40 14.51 -1.74
C LEU A 105 -15.98 15.01 -1.32
N TRP A 106 -15.88 16.24 -0.82
CA TRP A 106 -14.60 16.81 -0.38
C TRP A 106 -13.99 16.05 0.82
N GLN A 107 -14.83 15.45 1.68
CA GLN A 107 -14.37 14.62 2.81
C GLN A 107 -13.69 13.34 2.29
N PHE A 108 -14.25 12.72 1.26
CA PHE A 108 -13.62 11.58 0.59
C PHE A 108 -12.28 11.95 -0.03
N TYR A 109 -12.18 13.10 -0.71
CA TYR A 109 -10.90 13.57 -1.26
C TYR A 109 -9.84 13.76 -0.17
N LEU A 110 -10.22 14.38 0.95
CA LEU A 110 -9.31 14.61 2.06
C LEU A 110 -8.88 13.32 2.73
N LEU A 111 -9.83 12.43 3.05
CA LEU A 111 -9.54 11.14 3.71
C LEU A 111 -8.69 10.24 2.83
N PHE A 112 -8.97 10.15 1.54
CA PHE A 112 -8.16 9.36 0.62
C PHE A 112 -6.78 9.97 0.37
N PHE A 113 -6.66 11.29 0.33
CA PHE A 113 -5.37 11.96 0.29
C PHE A 113 -4.54 11.63 1.53
N ILE A 114 -5.11 11.72 2.72
CA ILE A 114 -4.43 11.38 3.99
C ILE A 114 -4.07 9.89 4.03
N ALA A 115 -4.98 9.00 3.61
CA ALA A 115 -4.73 7.56 3.53
C ALA A 115 -3.57 7.25 2.56
N GLY A 116 -3.47 7.96 1.45
CA GLY A 116 -2.35 7.86 0.53
C GLY A 116 -1.06 8.42 1.10
N PHE A 117 -1.10 9.67 1.60
CA PHE A 117 0.06 10.43 2.05
C PHE A 117 0.72 9.84 3.31
N LEU A 118 -0.06 9.54 4.34
CA LEU A 118 0.45 9.01 5.60
C LEU A 118 0.34 7.48 5.68
N GLY A 119 -0.71 6.90 5.12
CA GLY A 119 -1.00 5.48 5.23
C GLY A 119 -0.22 4.64 4.22
N ALA A 120 -0.60 4.69 2.95
CA ALA A 120 -0.01 3.87 1.90
C ALA A 120 1.47 4.16 1.68
N ALA A 121 1.88 5.42 1.75
CA ALA A 121 3.27 5.82 1.62
C ALA A 121 4.15 5.25 2.74
N ALA A 122 3.64 5.17 3.97
CA ALA A 122 4.33 4.57 5.11
C ALA A 122 4.48 3.04 4.99
N ILE A 123 3.65 2.40 4.19
CA ILE A 123 3.74 0.95 3.93
C ILE A 123 4.58 0.67 2.69
N PHE A 124 4.28 1.33 1.56
CA PHE A 124 4.87 1.02 0.26
C PHE A 124 6.38 1.25 0.24
N ALA A 125 6.83 2.47 0.47
CA ALA A 125 8.23 2.83 0.33
C ALA A 125 9.16 2.05 1.31
N PRO A 126 8.82 1.94 2.62
CA PRO A 126 9.65 1.19 3.56
C PRO A 126 9.70 -0.31 3.30
N LEU A 127 8.60 -0.94 2.88
CA LEU A 127 8.59 -2.38 2.60
C LEU A 127 9.45 -2.72 1.38
N ILE A 128 9.35 -1.95 0.31
CA ILE A 128 10.18 -2.13 -0.89
C ILE A 128 11.67 -1.94 -0.54
N ALA A 129 12.00 -0.87 0.20
CA ALA A 129 13.38 -0.63 0.65
C ALA A 129 13.90 -1.76 1.57
N ASN A 130 13.05 -2.27 2.46
CA ASN A 130 13.41 -3.36 3.37
C ASN A 130 13.70 -4.66 2.62
N VAL A 131 12.85 -5.06 1.68
CA VAL A 131 13.09 -6.23 0.82
C VAL A 131 14.44 -6.11 0.13
N GLY A 132 14.75 -4.93 -0.46
CA GLY A 132 16.03 -4.70 -1.13
C GLY A 132 17.26 -4.86 -0.22
N ARG A 133 17.15 -4.49 1.06
CA ARG A 133 18.27 -4.59 2.03
C ARG A 133 18.62 -6.03 2.44
N TRP A 134 17.66 -6.96 2.37
CA TRP A 134 17.84 -8.36 2.75
C TRP A 134 18.52 -9.21 1.69
N PHE A 135 18.67 -8.69 0.46
CA PHE A 135 19.24 -9.43 -0.66
C PHE A 135 20.50 -8.76 -1.17
N LYS A 136 21.65 -9.44 -1.01
CA LYS A 136 22.92 -9.05 -1.64
C LYS A 136 22.96 -9.43 -3.11
N THR A 137 22.34 -10.59 -3.43
CA THR A 137 22.21 -11.13 -4.78
C THR A 137 20.74 -11.46 -5.06
N GLY A 138 20.27 -11.21 -6.29
CA GLY A 138 18.88 -11.52 -6.66
C GLY A 138 17.81 -10.57 -6.09
N ALA A 139 18.19 -9.38 -5.64
CA ALA A 139 17.25 -8.37 -5.13
C ALA A 139 16.12 -8.04 -6.12
N GLY A 140 16.42 -8.06 -7.44
CA GLY A 140 15.41 -7.86 -8.48
C GLY A 140 14.28 -8.90 -8.46
N LEU A 141 14.61 -10.18 -8.24
CA LEU A 141 13.60 -11.23 -8.10
C LEU A 141 12.74 -11.02 -6.84
N ALA A 142 13.36 -10.72 -5.71
CA ALA A 142 12.66 -10.49 -4.46
C ALA A 142 11.71 -9.28 -4.54
N LEU A 143 12.15 -8.20 -5.15
CA LEU A 143 11.33 -7.02 -5.43
C LEU A 143 10.22 -7.34 -6.43
N GLY A 144 10.50 -8.14 -7.46
CA GLY A 144 9.52 -8.61 -8.42
C GLY A 144 8.39 -9.41 -7.77
N ILE A 145 8.73 -10.30 -6.83
CA ILE A 145 7.73 -11.08 -6.06
C ILE A 145 6.90 -10.17 -5.15
N ALA A 146 7.55 -9.22 -4.45
CA ALA A 146 6.85 -8.28 -3.59
C ALA A 146 5.86 -7.40 -4.39
N THR A 147 6.27 -6.89 -5.55
CA THR A 147 5.41 -6.08 -6.43
C THR A 147 4.36 -6.91 -7.16
N ALA A 148 4.63 -8.19 -7.48
CA ALA A 148 3.62 -9.11 -7.99
C ALA A 148 2.50 -9.34 -6.95
N GLY A 149 2.85 -9.48 -5.66
CA GLY A 149 1.88 -9.51 -4.57
C GLY A 149 0.98 -8.29 -4.56
N GLN A 150 1.54 -7.10 -4.73
CA GLN A 150 0.77 -5.86 -4.87
C GLN A 150 -0.21 -5.92 -6.05
N ALA A 151 0.25 -6.35 -7.22
CA ALA A 151 -0.59 -6.45 -8.42
C ALA A 151 -1.75 -7.45 -8.22
N LEU A 152 -1.48 -8.60 -7.58
CA LEU A 152 -2.50 -9.57 -7.21
C LEU A 152 -3.53 -8.98 -6.22
N GLY A 153 -3.07 -8.19 -5.24
CA GLY A 153 -3.96 -7.49 -4.32
C GLY A 153 -4.85 -6.48 -5.02
N GLN A 154 -4.29 -5.69 -5.93
CA GLN A 154 -5.06 -4.72 -6.72
C GLN A 154 -6.11 -5.39 -7.63
N GLY A 155 -5.80 -6.54 -8.22
CA GLY A 155 -6.74 -7.29 -9.05
C GLY A 155 -7.75 -8.11 -8.25
N GLY A 156 -7.34 -8.69 -7.12
CA GLY A 156 -8.18 -9.59 -6.32
C GLY A 156 -9.06 -8.90 -5.28
N MET A 157 -8.62 -7.76 -4.71
CA MET A 157 -9.33 -7.09 -3.63
C MET A 157 -10.73 -6.62 -4.02
N PRO A 158 -10.98 -6.03 -5.20
CA PRO A 158 -12.32 -5.69 -5.64
C PRO A 158 -13.26 -6.90 -5.66
N TYR A 159 -12.74 -8.08 -6.04
CA TYR A 159 -13.51 -9.31 -6.07
C TYR A 159 -13.91 -9.77 -4.67
N VAL A 160 -12.97 -9.72 -3.72
CA VAL A 160 -13.23 -10.07 -2.31
C VAL A 160 -14.25 -9.11 -1.69
N LEU A 161 -14.11 -7.81 -1.95
CA LEU A 161 -15.04 -6.79 -1.44
C LEU A 161 -16.43 -6.93 -2.06
N ALA A 162 -16.53 -7.24 -3.36
CA ALA A 162 -17.81 -7.46 -4.03
C ALA A 162 -18.57 -8.70 -3.51
N LEU A 163 -17.86 -9.66 -2.89
CA LEU A 163 -18.51 -10.83 -2.26
C LEU A 163 -19.01 -10.53 -0.83
N LEU A 164 -18.57 -9.41 -0.22
CA LEU A 164 -18.94 -9.01 1.14
C LEU A 164 -20.10 -8.00 1.17
N ILE A 165 -20.45 -7.44 0.03
CA ILE A 165 -21.56 -6.48 -0.15
C ILE A 165 -22.74 -7.18 -0.82
#